data_801813c20da966a80ef0c7abb9e57ccd
#
_entry.id   801813c20da966a80ef0c7abb9e57ccd
#
_cell.length_a   1.000
_cell.length_b   1.000
_cell.length_c   1.000
_cell.angle_alpha   90.00
_cell.angle_beta   90.00
_cell.angle_gamma   90.00
#
_symmetry.space_group_name_H-M   'P 1'
#
loop_
_entity.id
_entity.type
_entity.pdbx_description
1 polymer ?
#
loop_
_entity_poly.entity_id
_entity_poly.type
_entity_poly.pdbx_seq_one_letter_code
_entity_poly.pdbx_strand_id
1 'polypeptide(L)'
;SVTVAARRPELLARAAEMRCNTVSHIAFTGILSEMDIIINTVPARVLEEEQLIRTTPEVLIIDLASAPGGVDFDAAGKLGRNAILAPGLPGKVAPKTAGAILATAIPELIRKALSVPFGT
;
A
#
# COMPACT_ATOMS: atom_id res chain seq x y z
N SER A 1 -5.05 -4.18 12.15
CA SER A 1 -3.60 -4.05 12.27
C SER A 1 -2.98 -3.58 10.96
N VAL A 2 -1.84 -2.94 11.07
CA VAL A 2 -1.11 -2.39 9.92
C VAL A 2 0.24 -3.09 9.80
N THR A 3 0.59 -3.46 8.57
CA THR A 3 1.92 -3.97 8.25
C THR A 3 2.56 -2.99 7.27
N VAL A 4 3.81 -2.63 7.52
CA VAL A 4 4.57 -1.77 6.63
C VAL A 4 5.63 -2.60 5.93
N ALA A 5 5.65 -2.52 4.60
CA ALA A 5 6.68 -3.14 3.79
C ALA A 5 7.61 -2.05 3.27
N ALA A 6 8.90 -2.22 3.47
CA ALA A 6 9.88 -1.25 3.02
C ALA A 6 11.21 -1.93 2.75
N ARG A 7 12.01 -1.26 1.91
CA ARG A 7 13.35 -1.73 1.60
C ARG A 7 14.36 -1.29 2.66
N ARG A 8 14.19 -0.08 3.18
CA ARG A 8 15.19 0.53 4.06
C ARG A 8 14.94 0.13 5.52
N PRO A 9 15.96 -0.39 6.21
CA PRO A 9 15.80 -0.83 7.60
C PRO A 9 15.33 0.28 8.55
N GLU A 10 15.73 1.52 8.33
CA GLU A 10 15.33 2.63 9.20
C GLU A 10 13.85 2.92 9.09
N LEU A 11 13.22 2.67 7.93
CA LEU A 11 11.78 2.84 7.78
C LEU A 11 11.03 1.75 8.53
N LEU A 12 11.55 0.53 8.49
CA LEU A 12 10.96 -0.58 9.23
C LEU A 12 11.07 -0.35 10.73
N ALA A 13 12.20 0.18 11.19
CA ALA A 13 12.39 0.50 12.60
C ALA A 13 11.39 1.55 13.07
N ARG A 14 11.16 2.58 12.25
CA ARG A 14 10.17 3.62 12.57
C ARG A 14 8.76 3.06 12.63
N ALA A 15 8.42 2.19 11.70
CA ALA A 15 7.11 1.54 11.70
C ALA A 15 6.91 0.69 12.95
N ALA A 16 7.96 -0.03 13.38
CA ALA A 16 7.90 -0.82 14.59
C ALA A 16 7.69 0.03 15.83
N GLU A 17 8.31 1.21 15.88
CA GLU A 17 8.09 2.17 16.97
C GLU A 17 6.64 2.62 17.03
N MET A 18 5.97 2.69 15.89
CA MET A 18 4.56 3.04 15.78
C MET A 18 3.64 1.83 15.99
N ARG A 19 4.19 0.72 16.45
CA ARG A 19 3.46 -0.52 16.71
C ARG A 19 2.83 -1.14 15.46
N CYS A 20 3.41 -0.89 14.29
CA CYS A 20 3.05 -1.57 13.07
C CYS A 20 3.83 -2.87 12.95
N ASN A 21 3.25 -3.86 12.29
CA ASN A 21 4.00 -5.02 11.85
C ASN A 21 4.91 -4.58 10.72
N THR A 22 6.01 -5.28 10.53
CA THR A 22 6.96 -4.94 9.47
C THR A 22 7.29 -6.16 8.64
N VAL A 23 7.57 -5.93 7.36
CA VAL A 23 8.01 -6.97 6.45
C VAL A 23 8.96 -6.34 5.44
N SER A 24 9.96 -7.10 5.02
CA SER A 24 10.90 -6.60 4.02
C SER A 24 10.24 -6.55 2.63
N HIS A 25 10.82 -5.75 1.75
CA HIS A 25 10.35 -5.65 0.36
C HIS A 25 10.49 -6.96 -0.41
N ILE A 26 11.28 -7.90 0.10
CA ILE A 26 11.44 -9.22 -0.51
C ILE A 26 10.34 -10.17 -0.04
N ALA A 27 9.98 -10.08 1.22
CA ALA A 27 9.06 -11.02 1.85
C ALA A 27 7.59 -10.63 1.79
N PHE A 28 7.27 -9.39 1.39
CA PHE A 28 5.89 -8.90 1.47
C PHE A 28 4.92 -9.68 0.59
N THR A 29 5.39 -10.27 -0.49
CA THR A 29 4.53 -11.04 -1.40
C THR A 29 3.84 -12.20 -0.67
N GLY A 30 4.51 -12.77 0.34
CA GLY A 30 3.97 -13.90 1.09
C GLY A 30 2.79 -13.57 1.98
N ILE A 31 2.53 -12.29 2.26
CA ILE A 31 1.42 -11.90 3.13
C ILE A 31 0.29 -11.19 2.39
N LEU A 32 0.40 -11.04 1.08
CA LEU A 32 -0.60 -10.30 0.30
C LEU A 32 -1.99 -10.94 0.34
N SER A 33 -2.06 -12.26 0.48
CA SER A 33 -3.34 -12.96 0.55
C SER A 33 -4.12 -12.67 1.83
N GLU A 34 -3.46 -12.08 2.83
CA GLU A 34 -4.09 -11.76 4.11
C GLU A 34 -4.53 -10.29 4.19
N MET A 35 -4.28 -9.51 3.14
CA MET A 35 -4.52 -8.08 3.17
C MET A 35 -5.88 -7.72 2.61
N ASP A 36 -6.60 -6.85 3.31
CA ASP A 36 -7.86 -6.28 2.83
C ASP A 36 -7.63 -5.00 2.07
N ILE A 37 -6.59 -4.25 2.46
CA ILE A 37 -6.27 -2.97 1.84
C ILE A 37 -4.76 -2.87 1.68
N ILE A 38 -4.33 -2.45 0.50
CA ILE A 38 -2.93 -2.20 0.20
C ILE A 38 -2.79 -0.77 -0.27
N ILE A 39 -1.91 -0.02 0.37
CA ILE A 39 -1.63 1.36 0.00
C ILE A 39 -0.17 1.45 -0.42
N ASN A 40 0.05 1.84 -1.67
CA ASN A 40 1.40 2.01 -2.19
C ASN A 40 1.80 3.48 -2.23
N THR A 41 3.00 3.77 -1.72
CA THR A 41 3.58 5.11 -1.78
C THR A 41 4.89 5.13 -2.55
N VAL A 42 5.36 3.98 -3.04
CA VAL A 42 6.63 3.86 -3.75
C VAL A 42 6.43 4.19 -5.23
N PRO A 43 7.16 5.18 -5.78
CA PRO A 43 7.03 5.55 -7.19
C PRO A 43 7.82 4.61 -8.12
N ALA A 44 7.75 3.32 -7.86
CA ALA A 44 8.40 2.29 -8.66
C ALA A 44 7.47 1.08 -8.70
N ARG A 45 7.53 0.30 -9.76
CA ARG A 45 6.64 -0.84 -9.94
C ARG A 45 6.89 -1.88 -8.85
N VAL A 46 5.94 -2.05 -7.95
CA VAL A 46 6.03 -3.00 -6.83
C VAL A 46 4.89 -4.02 -6.82
N LEU A 47 3.76 -3.70 -7.42
CA LEU A 47 2.61 -4.60 -7.51
C LEU A 47 2.36 -4.94 -8.97
N GLU A 48 3.10 -5.93 -9.45
CA GLU A 48 2.95 -6.46 -10.80
C GLU A 48 2.02 -7.68 -10.76
N GLU A 49 1.80 -8.30 -11.91
CA GLU A 49 0.90 -9.44 -12.00
C GLU A 49 1.25 -10.53 -10.99
N GLU A 50 2.55 -10.78 -10.77
CA GLU A 50 3.02 -11.78 -9.84
C GLU A 50 2.54 -11.51 -8.41
N GLN A 51 2.58 -10.25 -7.98
CA GLN A 51 2.11 -9.87 -6.66
C GLN A 51 0.58 -9.81 -6.61
N LEU A 52 -0.04 -9.24 -7.64
CA LEU A 52 -1.48 -9.06 -7.69
C LEU A 52 -2.24 -10.37 -7.65
N ILE A 53 -1.71 -11.41 -8.28
CA ILE A 53 -2.37 -12.72 -8.30
C ILE A 53 -2.45 -13.33 -6.89
N ARG A 54 -1.59 -12.91 -5.99
CA ARG A 54 -1.56 -13.40 -4.61
C ARG A 54 -2.50 -12.65 -3.68
N THR A 55 -3.07 -11.55 -4.14
CA THR A 55 -4.07 -10.82 -3.35
C THR A 55 -5.42 -11.52 -3.43
N THR A 56 -6.32 -11.18 -2.51
CA THR A 56 -7.69 -11.69 -2.59
C THR A 56 -8.47 -10.90 -3.63
N PRO A 57 -9.55 -11.47 -4.20
CA PRO A 57 -10.39 -10.74 -5.13
C PRO A 57 -11.05 -9.49 -4.53
N GLU A 58 -11.20 -9.45 -3.21
CA GLU A 58 -11.87 -8.35 -2.51
C GLU A 58 -10.91 -7.23 -2.06
N VAL A 59 -9.61 -7.37 -2.33
CA VAL A 59 -8.64 -6.39 -1.88
C VAL A 59 -8.89 -5.02 -2.51
N LEU A 60 -8.70 -3.97 -1.71
CA LEU A 60 -8.69 -2.60 -2.21
C LEU A 60 -7.24 -2.13 -2.29
N ILE A 61 -6.82 -1.73 -3.47
CA ILE A 61 -5.46 -1.26 -3.70
C ILE A 61 -5.51 0.23 -4.04
N ILE A 62 -4.78 1.04 -3.29
CA ILE A 62 -4.70 2.47 -3.52
C ILE A 62 -3.25 2.83 -3.81
N ASP A 63 -3.01 3.40 -5.00
CA ASP A 63 -1.68 3.82 -5.39
C ASP A 63 -1.58 5.33 -5.24
N LEU A 64 -0.83 5.76 -4.24
CA LEU A 64 -0.62 7.17 -3.94
C LEU A 64 0.65 7.72 -4.59
N ALA A 65 1.46 6.88 -5.19
CA ALA A 65 2.70 7.30 -5.80
C ALA A 65 2.45 8.18 -7.03
N SER A 66 3.39 9.05 -7.32
CA SER A 66 3.33 9.85 -8.54
C SER A 66 3.42 8.96 -9.77
N ALA A 67 2.87 9.46 -10.88
CA ALA A 67 2.84 8.69 -12.13
C ALA A 67 4.25 8.22 -12.53
N PRO A 68 4.38 7.01 -13.07
CA PRO A 68 3.32 6.08 -13.47
C PRO A 68 2.75 5.24 -12.33
N GLY A 69 3.21 5.45 -11.09
CA GLY A 69 2.75 4.68 -9.94
C GLY A 69 3.48 3.37 -9.77
N GLY A 70 3.05 2.59 -8.78
CA GLY A 70 3.69 1.33 -8.43
C GLY A 70 2.85 0.10 -8.73
N VAL A 71 1.64 0.26 -9.24
CA VAL A 71 0.71 -0.82 -9.52
C VAL A 71 0.57 -1.02 -11.04
N ASP A 72 0.60 -2.27 -11.47
CA ASP A 72 0.28 -2.61 -12.84
C ASP A 72 -1.25 -2.65 -12.98
N PHE A 73 -1.84 -1.52 -13.40
CA PHE A 73 -3.29 -1.40 -13.49
C PHE A 73 -3.90 -2.28 -14.58
N ASP A 74 -3.15 -2.59 -15.63
CA ASP A 74 -3.63 -3.51 -16.66
C ASP A 74 -3.78 -4.92 -16.08
N ALA A 75 -2.77 -5.39 -15.34
CA ALA A 75 -2.84 -6.68 -14.68
C ALA A 75 -3.93 -6.71 -13.62
N ALA A 76 -4.08 -5.64 -12.84
CA ALA A 76 -5.13 -5.55 -11.82
C ALA A 76 -6.51 -5.66 -12.46
N GLY A 77 -6.73 -5.00 -13.60
CA GLY A 77 -7.98 -5.08 -14.33
C GLY A 77 -8.27 -6.49 -14.85
N LYS A 78 -7.25 -7.14 -15.40
CA LYS A 78 -7.39 -8.53 -15.89
C LYS A 78 -7.73 -9.51 -14.78
N LEU A 79 -7.19 -9.27 -13.59
CA LEU A 79 -7.42 -10.14 -12.42
C LEU A 79 -8.68 -9.75 -11.64
N GLY A 80 -9.37 -8.69 -12.04
CA GLY A 80 -10.56 -8.23 -11.33
C GLY A 80 -10.27 -7.60 -9.99
N ARG A 81 -9.09 -7.04 -9.79
CA ARG A 81 -8.71 -6.36 -8.55
C ARG A 81 -9.15 -4.90 -8.59
N ASN A 82 -9.63 -4.40 -7.46
CA ASN A 82 -10.04 -3.01 -7.34
C ASN A 82 -8.82 -2.15 -6.98
N ALA A 83 -8.26 -1.49 -7.97
CA ALA A 83 -7.07 -0.65 -7.81
C ALA A 83 -7.37 0.78 -8.24
N ILE A 84 -6.98 1.73 -7.41
CA ILE A 84 -7.25 3.16 -7.61
C ILE A 84 -5.93 3.91 -7.63
N LEU A 85 -5.74 4.77 -8.63
CA LEU A 85 -4.62 5.69 -8.67
C LEU A 85 -5.07 7.03 -8.10
N ALA A 86 -4.40 7.47 -7.04
CA ALA A 86 -4.73 8.72 -6.36
C ALA A 86 -3.46 9.55 -6.12
N PRO A 87 -2.80 10.05 -7.18
CA PRO A 87 -1.55 10.78 -7.05
C PRO A 87 -1.77 12.11 -6.32
N GLY A 88 -0.73 12.56 -5.63
CA GLY A 88 -0.79 13.82 -4.88
C GLY A 88 -1.20 13.66 -3.43
N LEU A 89 -1.80 12.53 -3.05
CA LEU A 89 -2.13 12.29 -1.65
C LEU A 89 -0.90 12.12 -0.74
N PRO A 90 0.21 11.51 -1.19
CA PRO A 90 1.37 11.29 -0.31
C PRO A 90 1.87 12.56 0.36
N GLY A 91 1.85 13.68 -0.34
CA GLY A 91 2.29 14.94 0.21
C GLY A 91 1.41 15.46 1.34
N LYS A 92 0.17 14.99 1.41
CA LYS A 92 -0.81 15.44 2.40
C LYS A 92 -1.00 14.43 3.53
N VAL A 93 -0.94 13.14 3.24
CA VAL A 93 -1.28 12.10 4.21
C VAL A 93 -0.08 11.31 4.71
N ALA A 94 0.96 11.16 3.91
CA ALA A 94 2.14 10.38 4.27
C ALA A 94 3.39 10.95 3.60
N PRO A 95 3.75 12.20 3.89
CA PRO A 95 4.80 12.91 3.15
C PRO A 95 6.17 12.23 3.19
N LYS A 96 6.44 11.43 4.20
CA LYS A 96 7.74 10.80 4.37
C LYS A 96 7.70 9.28 4.30
N THR A 97 6.57 8.72 3.95
CA THR A 97 6.44 7.28 3.84
C THR A 97 6.93 6.83 2.46
N ALA A 98 7.95 5.98 2.45
CA ALA A 98 8.50 5.42 1.22
C ALA A 98 8.34 3.90 1.25
N GLY A 99 7.11 3.42 1.24
CA GLY A 99 6.82 2.00 1.31
C GLY A 99 5.37 1.70 1.03
N ALA A 100 4.99 0.46 1.18
CA ALA A 100 3.61 0.02 1.05
C ALA A 100 3.01 -0.17 2.44
N ILE A 101 1.78 0.26 2.61
CA ILE A 101 1.01 0.03 3.83
C ILE A 101 0.00 -1.07 3.53
N LEU A 102 0.08 -2.14 4.31
CA LEU A 102 -0.76 -3.32 4.12
C LEU A 102 -1.64 -3.49 5.36
N ALA A 103 -2.93 -3.66 5.16
CA ALA A 103 -3.85 -3.73 6.28
C ALA A 103 -4.90 -4.81 6.09
N THR A 104 -5.26 -5.46 7.19
CA THR A 104 -6.41 -6.36 7.24
C THR A 104 -7.70 -5.60 7.52
N ALA A 105 -7.56 -4.38 8.08
CA ALA A 105 -8.64 -3.43 8.28
C ALA A 105 -8.03 -2.04 8.28
N ILE A 106 -8.78 -1.01 7.95
CA ILE A 106 -8.27 0.36 7.99
C ILE A 106 -8.19 0.84 9.43
N PRO A 107 -6.99 1.06 9.97
CA PRO A 107 -6.85 1.68 11.28
C PRO A 107 -7.41 3.10 11.27
N GLU A 108 -7.83 3.58 12.42
CA GLU A 108 -8.45 4.90 12.54
C GLU A 108 -7.57 6.01 11.96
N LEU A 109 -6.27 5.94 12.20
CA LEU A 109 -5.34 6.94 11.70
C LEU A 109 -5.33 6.99 10.16
N ILE A 110 -5.27 5.83 9.51
CA ILE A 110 -5.26 5.77 8.06
C ILE A 110 -6.61 6.17 7.48
N ARG A 111 -7.69 5.73 8.11
CA ARG A 111 -9.04 6.11 7.69
C ARG A 111 -9.21 7.63 7.72
N LYS A 112 -8.75 8.26 8.80
CA LYS A 112 -8.79 9.71 8.94
C LYS A 112 -7.96 10.41 7.89
N ALA A 113 -6.74 9.91 7.65
CA ALA A 113 -5.85 10.47 6.65
C ALA A 113 -6.41 10.37 5.24
N LEU A 114 -7.03 9.23 4.90
CA LEU A 114 -7.62 9.02 3.59
C LEU A 114 -8.92 9.81 3.39
N SER A 115 -9.69 10.04 4.44
CA SER A 115 -10.96 10.75 4.32
C SER A 115 -10.77 12.24 4.05
N VAL A 116 -9.69 12.84 4.54
CA VAL A 116 -9.43 14.26 4.34
C VAL A 116 -9.31 14.64 2.86
N PRO A 117 -8.47 13.97 2.04
CA PRO A 117 -8.37 14.28 0.61
C PRO A 117 -9.65 13.96 -0.17
N PHE A 118 -10.37 12.91 0.24
CA PHE A 118 -11.59 12.49 -0.45
C PHE A 118 -12.82 13.27 0.01
N GLY A 119 -12.79 13.82 1.20
CA GLY A 119 -13.89 14.57 1.78
C GLY A 119 -13.87 16.04 1.47
N THR A 120 -12.78 16.53 0.93
CA THR A 120 -12.61 17.93 0.53
C THR A 120 -12.56 18.07 -0.96
#